data_e0dc86765a53c0b7b46415d421076065
#
_entry.id   e0dc86765a53c0b7b46415d421076065
#
_cell.length_a   1.000
_cell.length_b   1.000
_cell.length_c   1.000
_cell.angle_alpha   90.00
_cell.angle_beta   90.00
_cell.angle_gamma   90.00
#
_symmetry.space_group_name_H-M   'P 1'
#
loop_
_entity.id
_entity.type
_entity.pdbx_description
1 polymer ?
#
loop_
_entity_poly.entity_id
_entity_poly.type
_entity_poly.pdbx_seq_one_letter_code
_entity_poly.pdbx_strand_id
1 'polypeptide(L)'
;SMTARYKHTIIDRMLQSPLRFATLPAWTTAVMGDFDRFLLDHATAEKKASGMAISMLSHYPDRTDLVTAMADLAIEELTHYREVLKWIHQRGLITTPDQKDPYVGAFRQSLRQGSEVYFLDRLLTASIIEARGAERFALVAEALEPGPLKKFYLSLARSEARHFELFLELAQKYLDHDMIAQRWDELLDIEADIVATLPIRAALH
;
A
#
# COMPACT_ATOMS: atom_id res chain seq x y z
N SER A 1 -41.85 -0.28 -7.12
CA SER A 1 -40.71 0.38 -6.50
C SER A 1 -39.43 -0.30 -6.98
N MET A 2 -38.77 0.33 -7.96
CA MET A 2 -37.49 -0.14 -8.47
C MET A 2 -36.40 0.41 -7.56
N THR A 3 -35.87 -0.44 -6.71
CA THR A 3 -34.64 -0.18 -5.95
C THR A 3 -33.49 0.00 -6.93
N ALA A 4 -33.02 1.22 -7.07
CA ALA A 4 -31.81 1.53 -7.81
C ALA A 4 -30.65 0.74 -7.20
N ARG A 5 -30.19 -0.31 -7.89
CA ARG A 5 -28.92 -0.97 -7.59
C ARG A 5 -27.82 0.04 -7.90
N TYR A 6 -27.30 0.66 -6.86
CA TYR A 6 -26.07 1.42 -6.96
C TYR A 6 -24.99 0.49 -7.51
N LYS A 7 -24.65 0.68 -8.77
CA LYS A 7 -23.42 0.10 -9.34
C LYS A 7 -22.26 0.85 -8.71
N HIS A 8 -21.75 0.32 -7.60
CA HIS A 8 -20.47 0.81 -7.09
C HIS A 8 -19.43 0.73 -8.21
N THR A 9 -18.82 1.85 -8.50
CA THR A 9 -17.70 1.91 -9.46
C THR A 9 -16.53 1.09 -8.93
N ILE A 10 -15.57 0.76 -9.79
CA ILE A 10 -14.34 0.09 -9.34
C ILE A 10 -13.63 0.95 -8.28
N ILE A 11 -13.64 2.26 -8.46
CA ILE A 11 -13.06 3.24 -7.51
C ILE A 11 -13.81 3.15 -6.17
N ASP A 12 -15.15 3.14 -6.18
CA ASP A 12 -15.94 3.01 -4.94
C ASP A 12 -15.59 1.74 -4.17
N ARG A 13 -15.38 0.61 -4.86
CA ARG A 13 -14.98 -0.65 -4.22
C ARG A 13 -13.58 -0.58 -3.62
N MET A 14 -12.64 0.11 -4.26
CA MET A 14 -11.28 0.29 -3.77
C MET A 14 -11.23 1.24 -2.58
N LEU A 15 -12.15 2.21 -2.54
CA LEU A 15 -12.31 3.12 -1.41
C LEU A 15 -13.07 2.48 -0.23
N GLN A 16 -13.78 1.35 -0.43
CA GLN A 16 -14.33 0.51 0.63
C GLN A 16 -13.23 -0.25 1.36
N SER A 17 -12.40 0.48 2.04
CA SER A 17 -11.23 0.03 2.73
C SER A 17 -11.55 -0.27 4.20
N PRO A 18 -10.79 -1.16 4.88
CA PRO A 18 -10.91 -1.36 6.32
C PRO A 18 -10.41 -0.17 7.12
N LEU A 19 -9.74 0.79 6.48
CA LEU A 19 -9.08 1.92 7.11
C LEU A 19 -10.06 2.79 7.90
N ARG A 20 -9.63 3.28 9.07
CA ARG A 20 -10.46 4.04 10.03
C ARG A 20 -10.27 5.55 9.94
N PHE A 21 -9.36 6.00 9.09
CA PHE A 21 -9.15 7.41 8.78
C PHE A 21 -9.01 7.58 7.28
N ALA A 22 -9.98 8.23 6.64
CA ALA A 22 -9.93 8.50 5.21
C ALA A 22 -8.87 9.55 4.89
N THR A 23 -8.13 9.36 3.81
CA THR A 23 -7.19 10.38 3.31
C THR A 23 -7.95 11.68 3.03
N LEU A 24 -7.47 12.79 3.58
CA LEU A 24 -8.10 14.11 3.42
C LEU A 24 -7.92 14.63 1.98
N PRO A 25 -8.89 15.40 1.46
CA PRO A 25 -8.79 16.02 0.14
C PRO A 25 -7.53 16.88 -0.06
N ALA A 26 -7.02 17.47 1.01
CA ALA A 26 -5.77 18.25 0.99
C ALA A 26 -4.55 17.41 0.55
N TRP A 27 -4.54 16.10 0.79
CA TRP A 27 -3.48 15.22 0.30
C TRP A 27 -3.48 15.14 -1.23
N THR A 28 -4.63 14.92 -1.84
CA THR A 28 -4.75 14.89 -3.31
C THR A 28 -4.35 16.24 -3.92
N THR A 29 -4.75 17.34 -3.28
CA THR A 29 -4.33 18.69 -3.70
C THR A 29 -2.81 18.85 -3.65
N ALA A 30 -2.15 18.38 -2.58
CA ALA A 30 -0.70 18.44 -2.45
C ALA A 30 0.00 17.60 -3.52
N VAL A 31 -0.48 16.39 -3.80
CA VAL A 31 0.05 15.49 -4.83
C VAL A 31 -0.07 16.13 -6.21
N MET A 32 -1.25 16.63 -6.56
CA MET A 32 -1.48 17.26 -7.88
C MET A 32 -0.73 18.58 -8.03
N GLY A 33 -0.41 19.26 -6.94
CA GLY A 33 0.39 20.48 -6.91
C GLY A 33 1.89 20.24 -7.10
N ASP A 34 2.39 19.04 -6.84
CA ASP A 34 3.81 18.66 -7.03
C ASP A 34 3.91 17.19 -7.43
N PHE A 35 3.38 16.88 -8.61
CA PHE A 35 3.29 15.52 -9.12
C PHE A 35 4.66 14.90 -9.40
N ASP A 36 5.64 15.71 -9.78
CA ASP A 36 7.02 15.23 -10.00
C ASP A 36 7.62 14.67 -8.71
N ARG A 37 7.45 15.37 -7.60
CA ARG A 37 7.87 14.89 -6.28
C ARG A 37 7.14 13.61 -5.87
N PHE A 38 5.84 13.55 -6.11
CA PHE A 38 5.04 12.35 -5.85
C PHE A 38 5.54 11.15 -6.65
N LEU A 39 5.86 11.29 -7.94
CA LEU A 39 6.40 10.22 -8.76
C LEU A 39 7.72 9.69 -8.22
N LEU A 40 8.62 10.56 -7.79
CA LEU A 40 9.91 10.17 -7.23
C LEU A 40 9.74 9.39 -5.90
N ASP A 41 8.86 9.85 -5.04
CA ASP A 41 8.52 9.14 -3.79
C ASP A 41 7.84 7.80 -4.07
N HIS A 42 6.90 7.76 -5.02
CA HIS A 42 6.20 6.55 -5.43
C HIS A 42 7.20 5.50 -5.94
N ALA A 43 8.14 5.86 -6.79
CA ALA A 43 9.17 4.93 -7.26
C ALA A 43 9.96 4.31 -6.08
N THR A 44 10.35 5.12 -5.12
CA THR A 44 11.03 4.65 -3.92
C THR A 44 10.15 3.68 -3.11
N ALA A 45 8.87 3.97 -2.98
CA ALA A 45 7.93 3.09 -2.26
C ALA A 45 7.80 1.71 -2.93
N GLU A 46 7.68 1.64 -4.24
CA GLU A 46 7.62 0.38 -5.00
C GLU A 46 8.89 -0.46 -4.83
N LYS A 47 10.04 0.18 -4.93
CA LYS A 47 11.32 -0.51 -4.72
C LYS A 47 11.45 -1.05 -3.30
N LYS A 48 11.03 -0.30 -2.29
CA LYS A 48 11.05 -0.74 -0.89
C LYS A 48 10.06 -1.88 -0.64
N ALA A 49 8.89 -1.85 -1.28
CA ALA A 49 7.91 -2.93 -1.19
C ALA A 49 8.46 -4.25 -1.76
N SER A 50 9.13 -4.20 -2.92
CA SER A 50 9.84 -5.34 -3.48
C SER A 50 10.90 -5.89 -2.51
N GLY A 51 11.72 -5.01 -1.94
CA GLY A 51 12.74 -5.39 -0.95
C GLY A 51 12.16 -6.01 0.32
N MET A 52 11.02 -5.52 0.80
CA MET A 52 10.30 -6.10 1.94
C MET A 52 9.84 -7.53 1.64
N ALA A 53 9.28 -7.78 0.45
CA ALA A 53 8.85 -9.11 0.05
C ALA A 53 10.03 -10.09 0.01
N ILE A 54 11.17 -9.67 -0.53
CA ILE A 54 12.42 -10.48 -0.53
C ILE A 54 12.89 -10.75 0.90
N SER A 55 12.83 -9.76 1.78
CA SER A 55 13.17 -9.93 3.20
C SER A 55 12.28 -10.98 3.87
N MET A 56 10.98 -10.96 3.61
CA MET A 56 10.04 -11.92 4.21
C MET A 56 10.31 -13.36 3.76
N LEU A 57 10.52 -13.60 2.47
CA LEU A 57 10.82 -14.95 1.98
C LEU A 57 12.15 -15.47 2.53
N SER A 58 13.09 -14.59 2.78
CA SER A 58 14.39 -14.96 3.35
C SER A 58 14.32 -15.32 4.83
N HIS A 59 13.44 -14.66 5.60
CA HIS A 59 13.27 -14.91 7.03
C HIS A 59 12.41 -16.14 7.35
N TYR A 60 11.53 -16.55 6.44
CA TYR A 60 10.56 -17.64 6.64
C TYR A 60 10.65 -18.69 5.52
N PRO A 61 11.84 -19.30 5.30
CA PRO A 61 12.06 -20.19 4.16
C PRO A 61 11.29 -21.51 4.23
N ASP A 62 10.83 -21.89 5.42
CA ASP A 62 10.03 -23.09 5.69
C ASP A 62 8.53 -22.92 5.36
N ARG A 63 8.06 -21.70 5.16
CA ARG A 63 6.67 -21.39 4.83
C ARG A 63 6.49 -21.27 3.32
N THR A 64 6.31 -22.41 2.66
CA THR A 64 6.40 -22.53 1.20
C THR A 64 5.41 -21.64 0.45
N ASP A 65 4.17 -21.53 0.93
CA ASP A 65 3.18 -20.65 0.27
C ASP A 65 3.52 -19.18 0.44
N LEU A 66 4.05 -18.79 1.60
CA LEU A 66 4.56 -17.44 1.82
C LEU A 66 5.74 -17.14 0.88
N VAL A 67 6.69 -18.06 0.78
CA VAL A 67 7.88 -17.90 -0.08
C VAL A 67 7.47 -17.68 -1.53
N THR A 68 6.56 -18.50 -2.04
CA THR A 68 6.05 -18.36 -3.42
C THR A 68 5.32 -17.03 -3.62
N ALA A 69 4.42 -16.69 -2.71
CA ALA A 69 3.67 -15.44 -2.79
C ALA A 69 4.58 -14.20 -2.72
N MET A 70 5.60 -14.22 -1.86
CA MET A 70 6.53 -13.10 -1.73
C MET A 70 7.48 -12.99 -2.92
N ALA A 71 7.86 -14.08 -3.55
CA ALA A 71 8.64 -14.06 -4.79
C ALA A 71 7.84 -13.38 -5.92
N ASP A 72 6.57 -13.76 -6.08
CA ASP A 72 5.69 -13.16 -7.09
C ASP A 72 5.44 -11.67 -6.79
N LEU A 73 5.18 -11.34 -5.53
CA LEU A 73 4.99 -9.95 -5.09
C LEU A 73 6.25 -9.10 -5.37
N ALA A 74 7.43 -9.60 -5.04
CA ALA A 74 8.68 -8.87 -5.28
C ALA A 74 8.87 -8.52 -6.76
N ILE A 75 8.53 -9.46 -7.66
CA ILE A 75 8.59 -9.25 -9.11
C ILE A 75 7.55 -8.21 -9.55
N GLU A 76 6.33 -8.30 -9.05
CA GLU A 76 5.25 -7.35 -9.37
C GLU A 76 5.61 -5.93 -8.93
N GLU A 77 6.08 -5.74 -7.69
CA GLU A 77 6.47 -4.42 -7.18
C GLU A 77 7.69 -3.85 -7.91
N LEU A 78 8.65 -4.68 -8.28
CA LEU A 78 9.78 -4.22 -9.09
C LEU A 78 9.35 -3.87 -10.52
N THR A 79 8.32 -4.52 -11.03
CA THR A 79 7.71 -4.18 -12.32
C THR A 79 6.99 -2.83 -12.23
N HIS A 80 6.25 -2.57 -11.15
CA HIS A 80 5.64 -1.26 -10.88
C HIS A 80 6.71 -0.17 -10.80
N TYR A 81 7.80 -0.41 -10.07
CA TYR A 81 8.95 0.51 -10.04
C TYR A 81 9.45 0.85 -11.44
N ARG A 82 9.65 -0.15 -12.29
CA ARG A 82 10.10 0.05 -13.67
C ARG A 82 9.10 0.87 -14.49
N GLU A 83 7.80 0.67 -14.30
CA GLU A 83 6.77 1.46 -14.96
C GLU A 83 6.76 2.94 -14.49
N VAL A 84 6.93 3.16 -13.19
CA VAL A 84 7.07 4.53 -12.65
C VAL A 84 8.31 5.22 -13.21
N LEU A 85 9.43 4.49 -13.35
CA LEU A 85 10.65 5.03 -13.99
C LEU A 85 10.40 5.56 -15.39
N LYS A 86 9.57 4.90 -16.20
CA LYS A 86 9.20 5.39 -17.53
C LYS A 86 8.52 6.76 -17.46
N TRP A 87 7.58 6.94 -16.53
CA TRP A 87 6.92 8.23 -16.31
C TRP A 87 7.89 9.31 -15.84
N ILE A 88 8.81 8.97 -14.92
CA ILE A 88 9.86 9.87 -14.43
C ILE A 88 10.73 10.34 -15.59
N HIS A 89 11.24 9.41 -16.40
CA HIS A 89 12.14 9.72 -17.53
C HIS A 89 11.44 10.50 -18.65
N GLN A 90 10.18 10.20 -18.94
CA GLN A 90 9.38 10.95 -19.92
C GLN A 90 9.18 12.43 -19.51
N ARG A 91 9.21 12.73 -18.21
CA ARG A 91 9.13 14.09 -17.68
C ARG A 91 10.50 14.77 -17.58
N GLY A 92 11.55 14.14 -18.06
CA GLY A 92 12.92 14.67 -17.99
C GLY A 92 13.52 14.65 -16.59
N LEU A 93 12.96 13.86 -15.68
CA LEU A 93 13.43 13.71 -14.31
C LEU A 93 14.36 12.49 -14.18
N ILE A 94 15.14 12.48 -13.12
CA ILE A 94 15.97 11.34 -12.68
C ILE A 94 15.57 10.94 -11.25
N THR A 95 15.84 9.69 -10.90
CA THR A 95 15.62 9.23 -9.52
C THR A 95 16.54 9.93 -8.53
N THR A 96 16.07 10.07 -7.32
CA THR A 96 16.81 10.66 -6.20
C THR A 96 17.20 9.58 -5.18
N PRO A 97 18.19 9.85 -4.30
CA PRO A 97 18.47 8.95 -3.19
C PRO A 97 17.22 8.69 -2.34
N ASP A 98 17.12 7.46 -1.82
CA ASP A 98 15.98 7.06 -0.99
C ASP A 98 15.86 7.93 0.25
N GLN A 99 14.64 8.36 0.52
CA GLN A 99 14.30 9.07 1.74
C GLN A 99 13.55 8.15 2.69
N LYS A 100 13.60 8.47 3.99
CA LYS A 100 12.81 7.77 5.00
C LYS A 100 11.33 8.04 4.76
N ASP A 101 10.53 6.99 4.95
CA ASP A 101 9.08 7.08 4.96
C ASP A 101 8.60 7.19 6.42
N PRO A 102 8.13 8.37 6.87
CA PRO A 102 7.72 8.56 8.26
C PRO A 102 6.49 7.73 8.64
N TYR A 103 5.59 7.45 7.70
CA TYR A 103 4.42 6.59 7.93
C TYR A 103 4.84 5.15 8.20
N VAL A 104 5.63 4.56 7.31
CA VAL A 104 6.14 3.19 7.50
C VAL A 104 7.03 3.11 8.73
N GLY A 105 7.87 4.11 8.98
CA GLY A 105 8.72 4.17 10.16
C GLY A 105 7.92 4.18 11.46
N ALA A 106 6.88 5.00 11.56
CA ALA A 106 5.99 5.05 12.72
C ALA A 106 5.23 3.73 12.90
N PHE A 107 4.74 3.14 11.81
CA PHE A 107 4.02 1.87 11.86
C PHE A 107 4.91 0.72 12.33
N ARG A 108 6.17 0.68 11.89
CA ARG A 108 7.17 -0.32 12.34
C ARG A 108 7.43 -0.28 13.85
N GLN A 109 7.29 0.87 14.50
CA GLN A 109 7.45 0.98 15.94
C GLN A 109 6.37 0.20 16.72
N SER A 110 5.24 -0.11 16.11
CA SER A 110 4.18 -0.92 16.71
C SER A 110 4.43 -2.42 16.59
N LEU A 111 5.43 -2.88 15.84
CA LEU A 111 5.74 -4.30 15.68
C LEU A 111 6.23 -4.88 17.01
N ARG A 112 5.51 -5.91 17.49
CA ARG A 112 5.87 -6.61 18.73
C ARG A 112 7.03 -7.55 18.50
N GLN A 113 7.81 -7.81 19.53
CA GLN A 113 8.90 -8.79 19.51
C GLN A 113 8.40 -10.16 19.92
N GLY A 114 9.03 -11.21 19.39
CA GLY A 114 8.64 -12.59 19.59
C GLY A 114 8.25 -13.26 18.26
N SER A 115 8.69 -14.48 18.04
CA SER A 115 8.68 -15.10 16.70
C SER A 115 7.31 -15.12 16.02
N GLU A 116 6.27 -15.55 16.74
CA GLU A 116 4.92 -15.67 16.17
C GLU A 116 4.21 -14.31 16.09
N VAL A 117 4.25 -13.52 17.14
CA VAL A 117 3.60 -12.19 17.16
C VAL A 117 4.29 -11.21 16.21
N TYR A 118 5.60 -11.30 16.05
CA TYR A 118 6.32 -10.50 15.08
C TYR A 118 5.94 -10.86 13.64
N PHE A 119 5.82 -12.14 13.34
CA PHE A 119 5.35 -12.61 12.04
C PHE A 119 3.94 -12.13 11.74
N LEU A 120 3.02 -12.26 12.70
CA LEU A 120 1.66 -11.74 12.59
C LEU A 120 1.66 -10.24 12.30
N ASP A 121 2.40 -9.46 13.09
CA ASP A 121 2.47 -8.01 12.94
C ASP A 121 3.05 -7.60 11.57
N ARG A 122 4.06 -8.31 11.07
CA ARG A 122 4.60 -8.05 9.73
C ARG A 122 3.55 -8.24 8.63
N LEU A 123 2.77 -9.33 8.69
CA LEU A 123 1.73 -9.62 7.69
C LEU A 123 0.59 -8.60 7.75
N LEU A 124 0.08 -8.32 8.95
CA LEU A 124 -1.04 -7.40 9.11
C LEU A 124 -0.67 -5.95 8.81
N THR A 125 0.51 -5.52 9.23
CA THR A 125 1.04 -4.19 8.91
C THR A 125 1.23 -4.01 7.41
N ALA A 126 1.81 -4.99 6.73
CA ALA A 126 1.94 -4.97 5.28
C ALA A 126 0.56 -4.88 4.59
N SER A 127 -0.41 -5.68 5.04
CA SER A 127 -1.78 -5.64 4.51
C SER A 127 -2.41 -4.26 4.63
N ILE A 128 -2.27 -3.60 5.78
CA ILE A 128 -2.84 -2.26 6.02
C ILE A 128 -2.13 -1.20 5.16
N ILE A 129 -0.80 -1.29 5.00
CA ILE A 129 -0.04 -0.40 4.11
C ILE A 129 -0.53 -0.54 2.67
N GLU A 130 -0.78 -1.75 2.19
CA GLU A 130 -1.34 -2.00 0.85
C GLU A 130 -2.75 -1.41 0.72
N ALA A 131 -3.59 -1.53 1.74
CA ALA A 131 -4.91 -0.91 1.76
C ALA A 131 -4.83 0.61 1.64
N ARG A 132 -3.90 1.25 2.34
CA ARG A 132 -3.64 2.69 2.23
C ARG A 132 -3.14 3.07 0.84
N GLY A 133 -2.24 2.28 0.27
CA GLY A 133 -1.76 2.45 -1.09
C GLY A 133 -2.90 2.37 -2.11
N ALA A 134 -3.79 1.37 -1.99
CA ALA A 134 -4.95 1.21 -2.86
C ALA A 134 -5.88 2.44 -2.81
N GLU A 135 -6.20 2.94 -1.62
CA GLU A 135 -7.00 4.15 -1.45
C GLU A 135 -6.34 5.35 -2.14
N ARG A 136 -5.06 5.58 -1.88
CA ARG A 136 -4.35 6.75 -2.39
C ARG A 136 -4.12 6.70 -3.89
N PHE A 137 -3.78 5.56 -4.46
CA PHE A 137 -3.69 5.41 -5.91
C PHE A 137 -5.05 5.63 -6.61
N ALA A 138 -6.15 5.18 -6.00
CA ALA A 138 -7.48 5.44 -6.51
C ALA A 138 -7.81 6.94 -6.49
N LEU A 139 -7.46 7.66 -5.44
CA LEU A 139 -7.62 9.12 -5.34
C LEU A 139 -6.80 9.88 -6.38
N VAL A 140 -5.56 9.45 -6.62
CA VAL A 140 -4.71 10.02 -7.69
C VAL A 140 -5.34 9.78 -9.06
N ALA A 141 -5.80 8.56 -9.32
CA ALA A 141 -6.46 8.22 -10.59
C ALA A 141 -7.71 9.06 -10.81
N GLU A 142 -8.51 9.27 -9.77
CA GLU A 142 -9.72 10.09 -9.84
C GLU A 142 -9.41 11.55 -10.18
N ALA A 143 -8.32 12.09 -9.63
CA ALA A 143 -7.89 13.48 -9.87
C ALA A 143 -7.22 13.72 -11.22
N LEU A 144 -6.74 12.67 -11.89
CA LEU A 144 -6.08 12.77 -13.18
C LEU A 144 -7.06 12.89 -14.34
N GLU A 145 -6.67 13.64 -15.38
CA GLU A 145 -7.38 13.69 -16.64
C GLU A 145 -7.38 12.31 -17.33
N PRO A 146 -8.43 12.00 -18.11
CA PRO A 146 -8.47 10.74 -18.89
C PRO A 146 -7.22 10.58 -19.77
N GLY A 147 -6.59 9.41 -19.68
CA GLY A 147 -5.38 9.12 -20.45
C GLY A 147 -4.57 7.96 -19.87
N PRO A 148 -3.38 7.71 -20.42
CA PRO A 148 -2.53 6.60 -20.01
C PRO A 148 -2.11 6.66 -18.55
N LEU A 149 -1.80 7.82 -18.00
CA LEU A 149 -1.39 8.00 -16.62
C LEU A 149 -2.53 7.63 -15.65
N LYS A 150 -3.75 8.06 -15.92
CA LYS A 150 -4.94 7.68 -15.14
C LYS A 150 -5.15 6.16 -15.17
N LYS A 151 -5.04 5.53 -16.33
CA LYS A 151 -5.14 4.06 -16.47
C LYS A 151 -4.08 3.34 -15.65
N PHE A 152 -2.86 3.87 -15.65
CA PHE A 152 -1.76 3.33 -14.85
C PHE A 152 -2.09 3.36 -13.36
N TYR A 153 -2.53 4.48 -12.81
CA TYR A 153 -2.89 4.58 -11.39
C TYR A 153 -4.12 3.76 -11.01
N LEU A 154 -5.09 3.60 -11.89
CA LEU A 154 -6.20 2.65 -11.69
C LEU A 154 -5.70 1.20 -11.60
N SER A 155 -4.77 0.82 -12.46
CA SER A 155 -4.13 -0.49 -12.45
C SER A 155 -3.37 -0.75 -11.14
N LEU A 156 -2.62 0.25 -10.66
CA LEU A 156 -1.92 0.17 -9.38
C LEU A 156 -2.89 0.03 -8.20
N ALA A 157 -3.96 0.80 -8.17
CA ALA A 157 -4.97 0.70 -7.11
C ALA A 157 -5.57 -0.71 -7.02
N ARG A 158 -5.81 -1.36 -8.16
CA ARG A 158 -6.28 -2.77 -8.20
C ARG A 158 -5.22 -3.75 -7.69
N SER A 159 -3.96 -3.54 -8.06
CA SER A 159 -2.83 -4.33 -7.57
C SER A 159 -2.72 -4.28 -6.06
N GLU A 160 -2.68 -3.07 -5.49
CA GLU A 160 -2.60 -2.87 -4.05
C GLU A 160 -3.79 -3.51 -3.29
N ALA A 161 -4.99 -3.45 -3.86
CA ALA A 161 -6.16 -4.12 -3.29
C ALA A 161 -5.99 -5.65 -3.26
N ARG A 162 -5.37 -6.26 -4.29
CA ARG A 162 -5.03 -7.68 -4.28
C ARG A 162 -3.93 -8.01 -3.28
N HIS A 163 -2.92 -7.16 -3.14
CA HIS A 163 -1.84 -7.33 -2.16
C HIS A 163 -2.38 -7.26 -0.73
N PHE A 164 -3.28 -6.33 -0.45
CA PHE A 164 -4.00 -6.26 0.82
C PHE A 164 -4.66 -7.58 1.19
N GLU A 165 -5.43 -8.17 0.28
CA GLU A 165 -6.10 -9.46 0.49
C GLU A 165 -5.09 -10.60 0.64
N LEU A 166 -4.02 -10.62 -0.18
CA LEU A 166 -2.98 -11.64 -0.13
C LEU A 166 -2.35 -11.75 1.26
N PHE A 167 -1.97 -10.63 1.87
CA PHE A 167 -1.36 -10.65 3.21
C PHE A 167 -2.32 -11.15 4.29
N LEU A 168 -3.61 -10.83 4.20
CA LEU A 168 -4.63 -11.38 5.11
C LEU A 168 -4.82 -12.88 4.92
N GLU A 169 -4.87 -13.35 3.69
CA GLU A 169 -4.98 -14.78 3.39
C GLU A 169 -3.78 -15.57 3.94
N LEU A 170 -2.58 -15.02 3.77
CA LEU A 170 -1.37 -15.62 4.33
C LEU A 170 -1.40 -15.66 5.87
N ALA A 171 -1.86 -14.58 6.51
CA ALA A 171 -2.03 -14.56 7.96
C ALA A 171 -3.01 -15.66 8.42
N GLN A 172 -4.17 -15.76 7.76
CA GLN A 172 -5.19 -16.78 8.08
C GLN A 172 -4.70 -18.20 7.86
N LYS A 173 -3.78 -18.41 6.95
CA LYS A 173 -3.19 -19.73 6.68
C LYS A 173 -2.25 -20.20 7.77
N TYR A 174 -1.48 -19.29 8.38
CA TYR A 174 -0.39 -19.64 9.29
C TYR A 174 -0.68 -19.36 10.76
N LEU A 175 -1.70 -18.59 11.08
CA LEU A 175 -1.92 -18.04 12.40
C LEU A 175 -3.37 -18.23 12.87
N ASP A 176 -3.57 -18.14 14.17
CA ASP A 176 -4.88 -18.24 14.80
C ASP A 176 -5.79 -17.05 14.44
N HIS A 177 -7.05 -17.36 14.09
CA HIS A 177 -8.01 -16.37 13.63
C HIS A 177 -8.39 -15.33 14.70
N ASP A 178 -8.47 -15.72 15.97
CA ASP A 178 -8.79 -14.80 17.06
C ASP A 178 -7.63 -13.82 17.30
N MET A 179 -6.40 -14.32 17.23
CA MET A 179 -5.20 -13.48 17.31
C MET A 179 -5.16 -12.46 16.15
N ILE A 180 -5.47 -12.91 14.94
CA ILE A 180 -5.54 -12.03 13.76
C ILE A 180 -6.59 -10.94 13.97
N ALA A 181 -7.82 -11.31 14.35
CA ALA A 181 -8.92 -10.37 14.51
C ALA A 181 -8.63 -9.30 15.57
N GLN A 182 -8.10 -9.71 16.72
CA GLN A 182 -7.73 -8.79 17.79
C GLN A 182 -6.63 -7.81 17.34
N ARG A 183 -5.56 -8.34 16.76
CA ARG A 183 -4.42 -7.51 16.36
C ARG A 183 -4.75 -6.59 15.18
N TRP A 184 -5.58 -7.06 14.26
CA TRP A 184 -6.11 -6.27 13.16
C TRP A 184 -6.83 -5.02 13.65
N ASP A 185 -7.71 -5.19 14.63
CA ASP A 185 -8.44 -4.09 15.26
C ASP A 185 -7.51 -3.05 15.88
N GLU A 186 -6.49 -3.51 16.63
CA GLU A 186 -5.49 -2.64 17.25
C GLU A 186 -4.65 -1.87 16.19
N LEU A 187 -4.18 -2.58 15.16
CA LEU A 187 -3.32 -1.98 14.13
C LEU A 187 -4.07 -0.99 13.25
N LEU A 188 -5.35 -1.18 13.00
CA LEU A 188 -6.17 -0.21 12.27
C LEU A 188 -6.33 1.10 13.03
N ASP A 189 -6.46 1.05 14.36
CA ASP A 189 -6.48 2.26 15.20
C ASP A 189 -5.12 2.95 15.21
N ILE A 190 -4.03 2.19 15.32
CA ILE A 190 -2.66 2.73 15.29
C ILE A 190 -2.40 3.43 13.95
N GLU A 191 -2.77 2.80 12.85
CA GLU A 191 -2.60 3.39 11.51
C GLU A 191 -3.41 4.69 11.36
N ALA A 192 -4.65 4.70 11.81
CA ALA A 192 -5.49 5.89 11.77
C ALA A 192 -4.85 7.06 12.52
N ASP A 193 -4.30 6.83 13.71
CA ASP A 193 -3.59 7.84 14.50
C ASP A 193 -2.34 8.35 13.78
N ILE A 194 -1.57 7.47 13.16
CA ILE A 194 -0.38 7.84 12.39
C ILE A 194 -0.76 8.79 11.25
N VAL A 195 -1.74 8.42 10.44
CA VAL A 195 -2.16 9.25 9.30
C VAL A 195 -2.75 10.59 9.75
N ALA A 196 -3.53 10.59 10.83
CA ALA A 196 -4.12 11.82 11.36
C ALA A 196 -3.09 12.82 11.90
N THR A 197 -1.92 12.34 12.35
CA THR A 197 -0.89 13.18 12.99
C THR A 197 0.25 13.58 12.05
N LEU A 198 0.50 12.82 10.99
CA LEU A 198 1.56 13.14 10.04
C LEU A 198 1.20 14.35 9.15
N PRO A 199 2.17 15.21 8.83
CA PRO A 199 1.95 16.31 7.90
C PRO A 199 1.61 15.80 6.50
N ILE A 200 0.74 16.51 5.80
CA ILE A 200 0.38 16.22 4.42
C ILE A 200 1.55 16.60 3.50
N ARG A 201 1.91 15.70 2.60
CA ARG A 201 3.00 15.85 1.65
C ARG A 201 2.62 15.30 0.28
N ALA A 202 3.33 15.73 -0.78
CA ALA A 202 3.27 15.13 -2.11
C ALA A 202 4.07 13.80 -2.12
N ALA A 203 3.59 12.82 -1.37
CA ALA A 203 4.19 11.50 -1.18
C ALA A 203 3.09 10.46 -1.01
N LEU A 204 3.39 9.18 -1.29
CA LEU A 204 2.40 8.11 -1.18
C LEU A 204 1.91 7.95 0.27
N HIS A 205 2.80 8.09 1.23
CA HIS A 205 2.47 7.99 2.65
C HIS A 205 2.70 9.26 3.45
#